data_b79eb4cc23036917cfea9af0642fc402
#
_entry.id   b79eb4cc23036917cfea9af0642fc402
#
_cell.length_a   1.000
_cell.length_b   1.000
_cell.length_c   1.000
_cell.angle_alpha   90.00
_cell.angle_beta   90.00
_cell.angle_gamma   90.00
#
_symmetry.space_group_name_H-M   'P 1'
#
loop_
_entity.id
_entity.type
_entity.pdbx_description
1 polymer ?
#
loop_
_entity_poly.entity_id
_entity_poly.type
_entity_poly.pdbx_seq_one_letter_code
_entity_poly.pdbx_strand_id
1 'polypeptide(L)'
;MSTAVSPLAPTSVPDMPEIAGVRLATAAAGIRYKGRTDVMLALLAPGTVAAGVFTKSKCPSAPVEWCRAKLKLAKPRALVVNSGNANAFTGKNGREACKFTAQIAARAVGCKPNDIFLASTGVIGRSEEHTSELQSRFGISYAVFCL
;
A
#
# COMPACT_ATOMS: atom_id res chain seq x y z
N MET A 1 -5.33 -26.94 -0.34
CA MET A 1 -4.44 -26.51 -1.44
C MET A 1 -3.02 -26.54 -0.90
N SER A 2 -2.13 -27.29 -1.55
CA SER A 2 -0.73 -27.42 -1.14
C SER A 2 -0.06 -26.04 -1.17
N THR A 3 0.55 -25.66 -0.06
CA THR A 3 1.41 -24.47 0.07
C THR A 3 2.82 -24.78 -0.43
N ALA A 4 2.93 -25.37 -1.62
CA ALA A 4 4.24 -25.65 -2.21
C ALA A 4 4.99 -24.31 -2.37
N VAL A 5 6.15 -24.23 -1.72
CA VAL A 5 7.04 -23.08 -1.85
C VAL A 5 7.51 -23.03 -3.31
N SER A 6 7.53 -21.83 -3.90
CA SER A 6 8.02 -21.66 -5.27
C SER A 6 9.46 -22.19 -5.39
N PRO A 7 9.81 -22.94 -6.46
CA PRO A 7 11.21 -23.37 -6.68
C PRO A 7 12.16 -22.19 -6.89
N LEU A 8 11.64 -20.99 -7.15
CA LEU A 8 12.42 -19.74 -7.25
C LEU A 8 12.44 -18.94 -5.94
N ALA A 9 11.82 -19.44 -4.88
CA ALA A 9 11.88 -18.76 -3.60
C ALA A 9 13.31 -18.83 -3.03
N PRO A 10 13.81 -17.76 -2.40
CA PRO A 10 15.11 -17.81 -1.76
C PRO A 10 15.10 -18.84 -0.62
N THR A 11 16.18 -19.56 -0.47
CA THR A 11 16.35 -20.57 0.61
C THR A 11 16.55 -19.93 1.98
N SER A 12 17.02 -18.70 2.02
CA SER A 12 17.17 -17.88 3.23
C SER A 12 16.94 -16.42 2.91
N VAL A 13 16.46 -15.69 3.89
CA VAL A 13 16.36 -14.22 3.84
C VAL A 13 17.45 -13.69 4.77
N PRO A 14 18.34 -12.80 4.30
CA PRO A 14 19.37 -12.23 5.16
C PRO A 14 18.72 -11.32 6.23
N ASP A 15 19.34 -11.24 7.40
CA ASP A 15 18.99 -10.26 8.40
C ASP A 15 19.26 -8.85 7.85
N MET A 16 18.20 -8.05 7.77
CA MET A 16 18.29 -6.69 7.26
C MET A 16 18.48 -5.72 8.41
N PRO A 17 19.47 -4.82 8.33
CA PRO A 17 19.68 -3.81 9.37
C PRO A 17 18.49 -2.83 9.41
N GLU A 18 18.23 -2.30 10.59
CA GLU A 18 17.26 -1.21 10.75
C GLU A 18 17.71 0.03 9.97
N ILE A 19 16.77 0.66 9.28
CA ILE A 19 17.02 1.90 8.55
C ILE A 19 16.50 3.06 9.39
N ALA A 20 17.39 3.93 9.84
CA ALA A 20 17.01 5.10 10.60
C ALA A 20 15.97 5.95 9.84
N GLY A 21 14.88 6.29 10.52
CA GLY A 21 13.78 7.07 9.93
C GLY A 21 12.78 6.26 9.11
N VAL A 22 12.89 4.93 9.06
CA VAL A 22 11.90 4.03 8.45
C VAL A 22 11.38 3.04 9.49
N ARG A 23 10.06 2.94 9.61
CA ARG A 23 9.40 1.91 10.43
C ARG A 23 8.46 1.11 9.54
N LEU A 24 8.49 -0.20 9.66
CA LEU A 24 7.69 -1.12 8.85
C LEU A 24 6.67 -1.84 9.73
N ALA A 25 5.46 -1.96 9.23
CA ALA A 25 4.42 -2.78 9.81
C ALA A 25 3.70 -3.57 8.72
N THR A 26 3.25 -4.77 9.04
CA THR A 26 2.50 -5.62 8.12
C THR A 26 1.25 -6.16 8.79
N ALA A 27 0.22 -6.44 8.01
CA ALA A 27 -1.03 -6.98 8.49
C ALA A 27 -1.64 -7.98 7.48
N ALA A 28 -2.43 -8.90 8.02
CA ALA A 28 -3.29 -9.79 7.24
C ALA A 28 -4.70 -9.19 7.23
N ALA A 29 -4.99 -8.27 6.30
CA ALA A 29 -6.29 -7.61 6.19
C ALA A 29 -7.33 -8.46 5.46
N GLY A 30 -6.90 -9.51 4.76
CA GLY A 30 -7.77 -10.40 4.00
C GLY A 30 -8.39 -9.71 2.77
N ILE A 31 -7.63 -8.87 2.09
CA ILE A 31 -8.09 -8.12 0.89
C ILE A 31 -8.66 -9.09 -0.16
N ARG A 32 -7.98 -10.20 -0.39
CA ARG A 32 -8.45 -11.24 -1.29
C ARG A 32 -8.36 -12.65 -0.67
N TYR A 33 -7.27 -12.91 0.03
CA TYR A 33 -7.00 -14.23 0.60
C TYR A 33 -6.97 -14.12 2.13
N LYS A 34 -7.55 -15.11 2.81
CA LYS A 34 -7.51 -15.19 4.28
C LYS A 34 -6.20 -15.80 4.75
N GLY A 35 -5.73 -15.39 5.92
CA GLY A 35 -4.61 -16.01 6.63
C GLY A 35 -3.22 -15.74 6.05
N ARG A 36 -3.06 -14.71 5.21
CA ARG A 36 -1.75 -14.27 4.73
C ARG A 36 -1.59 -12.75 4.87
N THR A 37 -0.37 -12.32 5.10
CA THR A 37 0.00 -10.90 5.05
C THR A 37 -0.26 -10.32 3.66
N ASP A 38 -1.07 -9.28 3.59
CA ASP A 38 -1.49 -8.65 2.34
C ASP A 38 -1.46 -7.11 2.39
N VAL A 39 -1.10 -6.54 3.53
CA VAL A 39 -0.88 -5.09 3.68
C VAL A 39 0.47 -4.84 4.33
N MET A 40 1.19 -3.84 3.84
CA MET A 40 2.39 -3.28 4.44
C MET A 40 2.25 -1.78 4.56
N LEU A 41 2.68 -1.22 5.67
CA LEU A 41 2.90 0.20 5.87
C LEU A 41 4.39 0.45 6.13
N ALA A 42 4.98 1.34 5.35
CA ALA A 42 6.27 1.95 5.68
C ALA A 42 6.02 3.38 6.15
N LEU A 43 6.31 3.64 7.42
CA LEU A 43 6.26 4.98 8.01
C LEU A 43 7.62 5.65 7.83
N LEU A 44 7.61 6.89 7.36
CA LEU A 44 8.80 7.64 7.01
C LEU A 44 8.96 8.86 7.92
N ALA A 45 10.18 9.12 8.36
CA ALA A 45 10.49 10.30 9.19
C ALA A 45 10.16 11.61 8.44
N PRO A 46 9.82 12.69 9.17
CA PRO A 46 9.73 14.01 8.60
C PRO A 46 11.03 14.42 7.90
N GLY A 47 10.92 15.05 6.74
CA GLY A 47 12.08 15.42 5.93
C GLY A 47 12.56 14.37 4.95
N THR A 48 11.95 13.18 4.93
CA THR A 48 12.24 12.16 3.92
C THR A 48 11.98 12.72 2.52
N VAL A 49 12.87 12.44 1.60
CA VAL A 49 12.77 12.81 0.19
C VAL A 49 12.41 11.56 -0.62
N ALA A 50 11.48 11.71 -1.57
CA ALA A 50 11.14 10.66 -2.51
C ALA A 50 11.53 11.05 -3.93
N ALA A 51 12.07 10.09 -4.66
CA ALA A 51 12.29 10.16 -6.09
C ALA A 51 11.79 8.88 -6.73
N GLY A 52 11.38 8.94 -8.00
CA GLY A 52 10.87 7.76 -8.66
C GLY A 52 10.61 7.98 -10.15
N VAL A 53 10.54 6.86 -10.85
CA VAL A 53 10.14 6.78 -12.25
C VAL A 53 8.85 5.99 -12.36
N PHE A 54 8.07 6.27 -13.38
CA PHE A 54 6.77 5.65 -13.59
C PHE A 54 6.69 5.04 -14.99
N THR A 55 5.85 4.03 -15.13
CA THR A 55 5.57 3.43 -16.44
C THR A 55 5.10 4.47 -17.45
N LYS A 56 5.48 4.26 -18.72
CA LYS A 56 4.97 5.03 -19.86
C LYS A 56 3.67 4.45 -20.45
N SER A 57 3.10 3.42 -19.80
CA SER A 57 1.81 2.85 -20.21
C SER A 57 0.75 3.95 -20.35
N LYS A 58 -0.08 3.84 -21.39
CA LYS A 58 -1.25 4.71 -21.58
C LYS A 58 -2.39 4.38 -20.61
N CYS A 59 -2.34 3.22 -19.96
CA CYS A 59 -3.32 2.76 -18.97
C CYS A 59 -2.63 2.41 -17.64
N PRO A 60 -2.06 3.39 -16.93
CA PRO A 60 -1.45 3.13 -15.63
C PRO A 60 -2.53 2.76 -14.60
N SER A 61 -2.14 2.00 -13.58
CA SER A 61 -3.06 1.71 -12.47
C SER A 61 -3.33 2.95 -11.61
N ALA A 62 -4.43 2.95 -10.87
CA ALA A 62 -4.82 4.08 -10.03
C ALA A 62 -3.74 4.47 -8.99
N PRO A 63 -3.04 3.54 -8.30
CA PRO A 63 -1.91 3.90 -7.44
C PRO A 63 -0.76 4.58 -8.17
N VAL A 64 -0.48 4.18 -9.42
CA VAL A 64 0.56 4.83 -10.23
C VAL A 64 0.17 6.27 -10.57
N GLU A 65 -1.08 6.50 -10.99
CA GLU A 65 -1.60 7.86 -11.23
C GLU A 65 -1.53 8.71 -9.96
N TRP A 66 -1.95 8.16 -8.83
CA TRP A 66 -1.87 8.80 -7.53
C TRP A 66 -0.44 9.23 -7.20
N CYS A 67 0.51 8.30 -7.19
CA CYS A 67 1.90 8.57 -6.83
C CYS A 67 2.57 9.55 -7.81
N ARG A 68 2.30 9.45 -9.11
CA ARG A 68 2.81 10.39 -10.12
C ARG A 68 2.36 11.83 -9.84
N ALA A 69 1.10 12.01 -9.46
CA ALA A 69 0.57 13.33 -9.11
C ALA A 69 1.15 13.88 -7.80
N LYS A 70 1.42 13.01 -6.83
CA LYS A 70 1.91 13.41 -5.49
C LYS A 70 3.42 13.58 -5.43
N LEU A 71 4.19 12.87 -6.25
CA LEU A 71 5.65 12.96 -6.24
C LEU A 71 6.16 14.39 -6.48
N LYS A 72 5.45 15.18 -7.27
CA LYS A 72 5.79 16.60 -7.53
C LYS A 72 5.65 17.50 -6.29
N LEU A 73 4.87 17.08 -5.31
CA LEU A 73 4.57 17.82 -4.07
C LEU A 73 5.28 17.20 -2.86
N ALA A 74 6.13 16.20 -3.09
CA ALA A 74 6.43 15.16 -2.12
C ALA A 74 7.10 15.64 -0.84
N LYS A 75 6.36 15.46 0.23
CA LYS A 75 6.86 15.30 1.60
C LYS A 75 6.38 13.93 2.09
N PRO A 76 6.96 12.83 1.63
CA PRO A 76 6.45 11.50 1.91
C PRO A 76 6.49 11.21 3.41
N ARG A 77 5.37 10.76 3.95
CA ARG A 77 5.22 10.39 5.35
C ARG A 77 4.92 8.91 5.52
N ALA A 78 4.32 8.29 4.52
CA ALA A 78 4.15 6.84 4.49
C ALA A 78 3.95 6.30 3.07
N LEU A 79 4.28 5.01 2.92
CA LEU A 79 3.93 4.17 1.78
C LEU A 79 3.03 3.04 2.27
N VAL A 80 1.84 2.90 1.69
CA VAL A 80 0.94 1.77 1.90
C VAL A 80 1.01 0.86 0.68
N VAL A 81 1.26 -0.41 0.92
CA VAL A 81 1.29 -1.44 -0.12
C VAL A 81 0.24 -2.49 0.16
N ASN A 82 -0.55 -2.84 -0.82
CA ASN A 82 -1.47 -3.96 -0.72
C ASN A 82 -1.20 -5.03 -1.77
N SER A 83 -1.50 -6.28 -1.40
CA SER A 83 -1.42 -7.47 -2.25
C SER A 83 -2.78 -8.15 -2.31
N GLY A 84 -3.18 -8.57 -3.52
CA GLY A 84 -4.46 -9.24 -3.77
C GLY A 84 -5.28 -8.56 -4.85
N ASN A 85 -5.23 -7.23 -4.92
CA ASN A 85 -5.86 -6.41 -5.94
C ASN A 85 -4.87 -5.38 -6.47
N ALA A 86 -4.63 -5.36 -7.78
CA ALA A 86 -3.70 -4.42 -8.42
C ALA A 86 -4.27 -3.02 -8.60
N ASN A 87 -5.59 -2.87 -8.44
CA ASN A 87 -6.30 -1.62 -8.69
C ASN A 87 -5.98 -1.01 -10.07
N ALA A 88 -5.87 -1.88 -11.07
CA ALA A 88 -5.60 -1.55 -12.47
C ALA A 88 -6.84 -1.82 -13.31
N PHE A 89 -7.10 -0.98 -14.32
CA PHE A 89 -8.31 -0.99 -15.14
C PHE A 89 -9.62 -0.88 -14.34
N THR A 90 -9.60 -0.10 -13.27
CA THR A 90 -10.72 0.07 -12.33
C THR A 90 -11.40 1.43 -12.46
N GLY A 91 -10.93 2.27 -13.36
CA GLY A 91 -11.56 3.55 -13.70
C GLY A 91 -11.73 4.49 -12.49
N LYS A 92 -12.91 5.08 -12.38
CA LYS A 92 -13.27 6.02 -11.30
C LYS A 92 -13.18 5.36 -9.92
N ASN A 93 -13.72 4.15 -9.77
CA ASN A 93 -13.74 3.43 -8.49
C ASN A 93 -12.33 3.20 -7.95
N GLY A 94 -11.38 2.85 -8.83
CA GLY A 94 -9.99 2.68 -8.42
C GLY A 94 -9.33 3.96 -7.91
N ARG A 95 -9.63 5.09 -8.53
CA ARG A 95 -9.13 6.39 -8.07
C ARG A 95 -9.75 6.81 -6.73
N GLU A 96 -11.02 6.54 -6.53
CA GLU A 96 -11.71 6.78 -5.25
C GLU A 96 -11.16 5.89 -4.14
N ALA A 97 -10.92 4.61 -4.42
CA ALA A 97 -10.28 3.67 -3.49
C ALA A 97 -8.88 4.16 -3.06
N CYS A 98 -8.03 4.62 -4.00
CA CYS A 98 -6.74 5.22 -3.69
C CYS A 98 -6.86 6.44 -2.78
N LYS A 99 -7.78 7.37 -3.10
CA LYS A 99 -8.03 8.56 -2.28
C LYS A 99 -8.45 8.17 -0.86
N PHE A 100 -9.35 7.21 -0.75
CA PHE A 100 -9.86 6.73 0.53
C PHE A 100 -8.77 6.05 1.37
N THR A 101 -7.98 5.15 0.77
CA THR A 101 -6.84 4.51 1.42
C THR A 101 -5.84 5.55 1.95
N ALA A 102 -5.51 6.55 1.12
CA ALA A 102 -4.62 7.62 1.53
C ALA A 102 -5.19 8.47 2.68
N GLN A 103 -6.49 8.72 2.72
CA GLN A 103 -7.16 9.44 3.82
C GLN A 103 -7.08 8.67 5.14
N ILE A 104 -7.35 7.36 5.11
CA ILE A 104 -7.28 6.50 6.30
C ILE A 104 -5.84 6.45 6.81
N ALA A 105 -4.87 6.16 5.94
CA ALA A 105 -3.47 6.10 6.32
C ALA A 105 -2.98 7.45 6.87
N ALA A 106 -3.38 8.56 6.26
CA ALA A 106 -3.02 9.89 6.72
C ALA A 106 -3.54 10.21 8.13
N ARG A 107 -4.77 9.80 8.46
CA ARG A 107 -5.32 9.92 9.81
C ARG A 107 -4.50 9.10 10.82
N ALA A 108 -4.17 7.85 10.47
CA ALA A 108 -3.40 6.97 11.35
C ALA A 108 -1.97 7.48 11.58
N VAL A 109 -1.35 8.06 10.57
CA VAL A 109 0.04 8.57 10.61
C VAL A 109 0.12 10.00 11.17
N GLY A 110 -1.00 10.73 11.21
CA GLY A 110 -1.02 12.15 11.60
C GLY A 110 -0.41 13.08 10.53
N CYS A 111 -0.73 12.85 9.25
CA CYS A 111 -0.22 13.65 8.14
C CYS A 111 -1.33 13.99 7.12
N LYS A 112 -0.95 14.63 6.00
CA LYS A 112 -1.91 14.94 4.94
C LYS A 112 -2.04 13.76 3.97
N PRO A 113 -3.22 13.52 3.36
CA PRO A 113 -3.39 12.45 2.36
C PRO A 113 -2.42 12.57 1.17
N ASN A 114 -1.99 13.78 0.83
CA ASN A 114 -1.03 14.02 -0.24
C ASN A 114 0.39 13.52 0.08
N ASP A 115 0.69 13.27 1.34
CA ASP A 115 1.99 12.79 1.81
C ASP A 115 2.02 11.25 1.91
N ILE A 116 0.93 10.58 1.52
CA ILE A 116 0.80 9.12 1.47
C ILE A 116 1.02 8.62 0.04
N PHE A 117 1.96 7.71 -0.11
CA PHE A 117 2.21 6.97 -1.33
C PHE A 117 1.53 5.61 -1.29
N LEU A 118 1.13 5.09 -2.44
CA LEU A 118 0.37 3.85 -2.55
C LEU A 118 1.00 2.93 -3.59
N ALA A 119 0.98 1.63 -3.31
CA ALA A 119 1.30 0.59 -4.29
C ALA A 119 0.33 -0.57 -4.13
N SER A 120 -0.10 -1.15 -5.24
CA SER A 120 -1.02 -2.27 -5.26
C SER A 120 -0.56 -3.32 -6.25
N THR A 121 -0.71 -4.59 -5.88
CA THR A 121 -0.43 -5.72 -6.76
C THR A 121 -1.50 -6.79 -6.63
N GLY A 122 -1.68 -7.59 -7.68
CA GLY A 122 -2.63 -8.71 -7.68
C GLY A 122 -3.56 -8.70 -8.88
N VAL A 123 -4.84 -8.96 -8.66
CA VAL A 123 -5.82 -9.12 -9.74
C VAL A 123 -6.10 -7.78 -10.42
N ILE A 124 -6.15 -7.83 -11.75
CA ILE A 124 -6.43 -6.70 -12.63
C ILE A 124 -7.93 -6.69 -12.98
N GLY A 125 -8.51 -5.49 -13.15
CA GLY A 125 -9.91 -5.31 -13.58
C GLY A 125 -10.95 -5.48 -12.48
N ARG A 126 -10.52 -5.68 -11.23
CA ARG A 126 -11.42 -5.60 -10.06
C ARG A 126 -11.15 -4.33 -9.28
N SER A 127 -12.18 -3.51 -9.12
CA SER A 127 -12.17 -2.45 -8.11
C SER A 127 -12.41 -3.08 -6.73
N GLU A 128 -11.88 -2.45 -5.70
CA GLU A 128 -12.26 -2.78 -4.33
C GLU A 128 -13.66 -2.16 -4.10
N GLU A 129 -14.71 -2.89 -4.48
CA GLU A 129 -16.10 -2.43 -4.35
C GLU A 129 -16.56 -2.30 -2.88
N HIS A 130 -15.73 -2.73 -1.93
CA HIS A 130 -16.08 -2.76 -0.52
C HIS A 130 -15.34 -1.71 0.30
N THR A 131 -15.54 -0.43 -0.05
CA THR A 131 -15.03 0.68 0.76
C THR A 131 -15.52 0.65 2.20
N SER A 132 -16.69 0.10 2.47
CA SER A 132 -17.24 -0.09 3.83
C SER A 132 -16.54 -1.21 4.61
N GLU A 133 -16.14 -2.29 3.95
CA GLU A 133 -15.37 -3.36 4.58
C GLU A 133 -13.92 -2.94 4.84
N LEU A 134 -13.33 -2.12 3.98
CA LEU A 134 -12.02 -1.53 4.23
C LEU A 134 -12.03 -0.63 5.47
N GLN A 135 -13.07 0.16 5.71
CA GLN A 135 -13.22 0.94 6.95
C GLN A 135 -13.19 0.06 8.20
N SER A 136 -13.92 -1.05 8.18
CA SER A 136 -13.95 -2.02 9.28
C SER A 136 -12.60 -2.73 9.46
N ARG A 137 -11.92 -3.06 8.36
CA ARG A 137 -10.64 -3.80 8.37
C ARG A 137 -9.45 -2.90 8.69
N PHE A 138 -9.44 -1.65 8.24
CA PHE A 138 -8.43 -0.67 8.67
C PHE A 138 -8.64 -0.20 10.12
N GLY A 139 -9.85 -0.25 10.65
CA GLY A 139 -10.12 -0.05 12.08
C GLY A 139 -9.41 -1.08 12.98
N ILE A 140 -9.21 -2.30 12.47
CA ILE A 140 -8.39 -3.33 13.14
C ILE A 140 -6.90 -2.95 13.13
N SER A 141 -6.46 -2.14 12.18
CA SER A 141 -5.07 -1.69 12.06
C SER A 141 -4.65 -0.71 13.15
N TYR A 142 -5.56 -0.14 13.92
CA TYR A 142 -5.19 0.69 15.07
C TYR A 142 -4.34 -0.07 16.09
N ALA A 143 -4.52 -1.38 16.21
CA ALA A 143 -3.70 -2.24 17.05
C ALA A 143 -2.28 -2.47 16.52
N VAL A 144 -2.06 -2.33 15.21
CA VAL A 144 -0.74 -2.51 14.58
C VAL A 144 0.10 -1.23 14.60
N PHE A 145 -0.53 -0.06 14.82
CA PHE A 145 0.15 1.23 14.87
C PHE A 145 0.63 1.61 16.28
N CYS A 146 0.34 0.80 17.28
CA CYS A 146 0.76 1.02 18.68
C CYS A 146 2.06 0.28 19.06
N LEU A 147 2.89 -0.12 18.10
CA LEU A 147 4.22 -0.67 18.35
C LEU A 147 5.30 0.36 18.04
#